data_61726dbccc37f6fe15e2cd5d1e3d1ff5
#
_entry.id   61726dbccc37f6fe15e2cd5d1e3d1ff5
#
_cell.length_a   1.000
_cell.length_b   1.000
_cell.length_c   1.000
_cell.angle_alpha   90.00
_cell.angle_beta   90.00
_cell.angle_gamma   90.00
#
_symmetry.space_group_name_H-M   'P 1'
#
loop_
_entity.id
_entity.type
_entity.pdbx_description
1 polymer ?
#
loop_
_entity_poly.entity_id
_entity_poly.type
_entity_poly.pdbx_seq_one_letter_code
_entity_poly.pdbx_strand_id
1 'polypeptide(L)'
;MKKWIIVMLTILTAVLVVGCGGTGTEDKAETKKETTKESKQANAVKKEVKEMKSNLDDVKKAIADKDKSALQSSAAELHKHWLEFENNVRGLYPLQYTDVEKYETPIFYESKNDSPNFDTLNDNATGLDGALDTLAKAKETKAKTSEVLDKAVDNYYKYVTDQVDEFVAQTEIFTNAVKSGDIEKAKATYVSPRLKYERIEPIAESFGDLDPKIDARINDVENEADWTGFHVIERALWEKKSLDGMDVYADKLLTDAKALQAEVKNLKLEPKPMVAGAMELLNEAATTKITGEEEAYSHTDLDDLNANVEGSKVVYQAIIPALNAQDKDLADQIDAAFNKMEDTLANYKNGDSFVLYTTLTKDQIREISDQLSHLSELMAQTGKIF
;
A
#
# COMPACT_ATOMS: atom_id res chain seq x y z
N MET A 1 10.38 -29.00 -56.38
CA MET A 1 10.62 -28.50 -57.75
C MET A 1 10.22 -27.03 -57.82
N LYS A 2 11.11 -26.23 -58.40
CA LYS A 2 10.97 -24.80 -58.87
C LYS A 2 10.74 -23.77 -57.74
N LYS A 3 11.71 -22.97 -57.31
CA LYS A 3 12.65 -21.99 -57.95
C LYS A 3 12.05 -20.59 -58.05
N TRP A 4 12.66 -19.65 -57.27
CA TRP A 4 13.21 -18.30 -57.66
C TRP A 4 12.15 -17.23 -57.95
N ILE A 5 12.32 -16.00 -57.44
CA ILE A 5 13.29 -14.95 -57.88
C ILE A 5 13.42 -13.88 -56.78
N ILE A 6 14.69 -13.48 -56.57
CA ILE A 6 15.18 -12.29 -55.89
C ILE A 6 15.10 -11.11 -56.87
N VAL A 7 14.70 -9.92 -56.38
CA VAL A 7 15.06 -8.66 -57.04
C VAL A 7 15.63 -7.71 -55.99
N MET A 8 16.95 -7.54 -56.07
CA MET A 8 17.67 -6.36 -55.55
C MET A 8 17.42 -5.18 -56.50
N LEU A 9 17.26 -4.00 -55.94
CA LEU A 9 17.57 -2.77 -56.66
C LEU A 9 18.23 -1.77 -55.71
N THR A 10 19.51 -1.58 -55.92
CA THR A 10 20.39 -0.52 -55.46
C THR A 10 20.34 0.67 -56.41
N ILE A 11 20.34 1.88 -55.94
CA ILE A 11 20.81 3.12 -56.61
C ILE A 11 20.86 4.19 -55.49
N LEU A 12 21.80 4.87 -55.23
CA LEU A 12 23.06 5.46 -55.65
C LEU A 12 23.11 6.90 -55.09
N THR A 13 24.20 7.19 -54.47
CA THR A 13 24.70 8.42 -53.85
C THR A 13 24.65 9.66 -54.72
N ALA A 14 24.49 10.84 -54.12
CA ALA A 14 25.09 12.08 -54.62
C ALA A 14 25.62 12.91 -53.45
N VAL A 15 26.91 12.99 -53.36
CA VAL A 15 27.71 13.92 -52.55
C VAL A 15 27.87 15.20 -53.33
N LEU A 16 27.60 16.34 -52.75
CA LEU A 16 28.14 17.62 -53.22
C LEU A 16 28.81 18.34 -52.05
N VAL A 17 30.12 18.33 -52.05
CA VAL A 17 31.03 19.18 -51.27
C VAL A 17 31.21 20.46 -52.05
N VAL A 18 30.98 21.62 -51.47
CA VAL A 18 31.64 22.87 -51.84
C VAL A 18 32.15 23.51 -50.55
N GLY A 19 33.40 23.72 -50.56
CA GLY A 19 34.15 24.24 -49.42
C GLY A 19 34.46 25.73 -49.51
N CYS A 20 35.14 26.13 -48.46
CA CYS A 20 36.03 27.26 -48.22
C CYS A 20 35.44 28.58 -47.75
N GLY A 21 35.86 28.93 -46.56
CA GLY A 21 36.53 30.22 -46.36
C GLY A 21 36.08 31.02 -45.13
N GLY A 22 36.86 30.92 -44.02
CA GLY A 22 37.33 32.15 -43.41
C GLY A 22 36.70 32.65 -42.13
N THR A 23 37.54 32.70 -41.12
CA THR A 23 37.67 33.65 -39.99
C THR A 23 36.70 33.49 -38.82
N GLY A 24 37.33 33.30 -37.66
CA GLY A 24 36.75 33.08 -36.35
C GLY A 24 35.97 34.24 -35.79
N THR A 25 35.02 33.84 -34.98
CA THR A 25 34.56 34.58 -33.81
C THR A 25 34.08 33.55 -32.79
N GLU A 26 34.53 33.71 -31.57
CA GLU A 26 34.11 32.94 -30.41
C GLU A 26 32.62 33.20 -30.16
N ASP A 27 31.77 32.23 -30.45
CA ASP A 27 30.39 32.23 -30.00
C ASP A 27 30.29 31.43 -28.69
N LYS A 28 30.10 32.21 -27.61
CA LYS A 28 29.64 31.70 -26.34
C LYS A 28 28.37 30.91 -26.56
N ALA A 29 28.39 29.61 -26.31
CA ALA A 29 27.19 28.81 -26.17
C ALA A 29 26.37 29.33 -25.01
N GLU A 30 25.40 30.18 -25.28
CA GLU A 30 24.28 30.46 -24.37
C GLU A 30 23.46 29.16 -24.28
N THR A 31 23.60 28.48 -23.12
CA THR A 31 22.68 27.42 -22.71
C THR A 31 21.30 28.06 -22.54
N LYS A 32 20.47 28.00 -23.58
CA LYS A 32 19.04 28.29 -23.46
C LYS A 32 18.47 27.34 -22.42
N LYS A 33 18.21 27.87 -21.21
CA LYS A 33 17.28 27.24 -20.29
C LYS A 33 15.93 27.19 -21.02
N GLU A 34 15.56 26.01 -21.50
CA GLU A 34 14.17 25.72 -21.85
C GLU A 34 13.33 25.82 -20.57
N THR A 35 12.72 26.96 -20.38
CA THR A 35 11.57 27.09 -19.47
C THR A 35 10.42 26.37 -20.16
N THR A 36 10.26 25.07 -19.86
CA THR A 36 9.08 24.29 -20.20
C THR A 36 7.89 25.00 -19.55
N LYS A 37 7.00 25.59 -20.36
CA LYS A 37 5.70 26.07 -19.88
C LYS A 37 4.94 24.87 -19.36
N GLU A 38 4.60 24.88 -18.06
CA GLU A 38 3.72 23.89 -17.48
C GLU A 38 2.39 23.82 -18.23
N SER A 39 1.81 22.64 -18.30
CA SER A 39 0.51 22.43 -18.95
C SER A 39 -0.59 23.19 -18.22
N LYS A 40 -1.72 23.45 -18.90
CA LYS A 40 -2.88 24.05 -18.26
C LYS A 40 -3.41 23.19 -17.11
N GLN A 41 -3.33 21.86 -17.25
CA GLN A 41 -3.72 20.90 -16.22
C GLN A 41 -2.80 20.98 -14.99
N ALA A 42 -1.48 21.08 -15.20
CA ALA A 42 -0.53 21.26 -14.11
C ALA A 42 -0.81 22.53 -13.28
N ASN A 43 -1.14 23.64 -13.96
CA ASN A 43 -1.52 24.87 -13.26
C ASN A 43 -2.87 24.74 -12.53
N ALA A 44 -3.81 23.97 -13.05
CA ALA A 44 -5.07 23.66 -12.37
C ALA A 44 -4.80 22.85 -11.10
N VAL A 45 -4.03 21.77 -11.18
CA VAL A 45 -3.63 20.96 -9.99
C VAL A 45 -3.00 21.84 -8.92
N LYS A 46 -2.08 22.74 -9.27
CA LYS A 46 -1.43 23.64 -8.28
C LYS A 46 -2.42 24.58 -7.59
N LYS A 47 -3.48 24.97 -8.29
CA LYS A 47 -4.56 25.77 -7.70
C LYS A 47 -5.35 24.94 -6.68
N GLU A 48 -5.77 23.72 -7.06
CA GLU A 48 -6.52 22.82 -6.18
C GLU A 48 -5.70 22.42 -4.94
N VAL A 49 -4.39 22.16 -5.11
CA VAL A 49 -3.48 21.90 -3.97
C VAL A 49 -3.49 23.06 -2.94
N LYS A 50 -3.55 24.29 -3.42
CA LYS A 50 -3.63 25.47 -2.50
C LYS A 50 -4.97 25.49 -1.74
N GLU A 51 -6.06 25.15 -2.41
CA GLU A 51 -7.38 25.09 -1.79
C GLU A 51 -7.46 23.91 -0.81
N MET A 52 -6.90 22.74 -1.19
CA MET A 52 -6.80 21.57 -0.31
C MET A 52 -5.97 21.87 0.96
N LYS A 53 -4.90 22.67 0.88
CA LYS A 53 -4.17 23.11 2.08
C LYS A 53 -5.03 23.96 3.01
N SER A 54 -5.96 24.75 2.49
CA SER A 54 -6.92 25.49 3.31
C SER A 54 -7.90 24.53 4.03
N ASN A 55 -8.37 23.49 3.34
CA ASN A 55 -9.23 22.46 3.96
C ASN A 55 -8.46 21.69 5.05
N LEU A 56 -7.17 21.42 4.81
CA LEU A 56 -6.30 20.78 5.80
C LEU A 56 -6.09 21.65 7.06
N ASP A 57 -6.04 22.98 6.91
CA ASP A 57 -5.95 23.89 8.06
C ASP A 57 -7.18 23.79 8.95
N ASP A 58 -8.38 23.58 8.39
CA ASP A 58 -9.61 23.33 9.15
C ASP A 58 -9.55 21.99 9.89
N VAL A 59 -9.02 20.93 9.24
CA VAL A 59 -8.77 19.63 9.89
C VAL A 59 -7.78 19.78 11.05
N LYS A 60 -6.65 20.44 10.85
CA LYS A 60 -5.64 20.69 11.89
C LYS A 60 -6.22 21.46 13.08
N LYS A 61 -7.10 22.42 12.81
CA LYS A 61 -7.78 23.16 13.87
C LYS A 61 -8.72 22.25 14.67
N ALA A 62 -9.53 21.42 14.00
CA ALA A 62 -10.44 20.49 14.67
C ALA A 62 -9.66 19.47 15.52
N ILE A 63 -8.48 19.00 15.03
CA ILE A 63 -7.57 18.13 15.79
C ILE A 63 -7.06 18.85 17.05
N ALA A 64 -6.57 20.09 16.91
CA ALA A 64 -6.04 20.86 18.04
C ALA A 64 -7.10 21.14 19.11
N ASP A 65 -8.33 21.43 18.69
CA ASP A 65 -9.47 21.68 19.57
C ASP A 65 -10.09 20.38 20.12
N LYS A 66 -9.67 19.20 19.61
CA LYS A 66 -10.25 17.87 19.88
C LYS A 66 -11.76 17.83 19.65
N ASP A 67 -12.23 18.59 18.66
CA ASP A 67 -13.64 18.66 18.28
C ASP A 67 -13.95 17.58 17.23
N LYS A 68 -14.53 16.46 17.69
CA LYS A 68 -14.90 15.31 16.83
C LYS A 68 -15.85 15.73 15.71
N SER A 69 -16.85 16.58 16.01
CA SER A 69 -17.84 16.96 15.00
C SER A 69 -17.26 17.85 13.91
N ALA A 70 -16.41 18.82 14.30
CA ALA A 70 -15.67 19.65 13.36
C ALA A 70 -14.67 18.82 12.56
N LEU A 71 -14.00 17.84 13.19
CA LEU A 71 -13.07 16.92 12.53
C LEU A 71 -13.76 16.10 11.45
N GLN A 72 -14.88 15.46 11.76
CA GLN A 72 -15.63 14.66 10.79
C GLN A 72 -16.07 15.49 9.58
N SER A 73 -16.54 16.71 9.82
CA SER A 73 -16.98 17.61 8.75
C SER A 73 -15.82 18.10 7.88
N SER A 74 -14.72 18.53 8.50
CA SER A 74 -13.56 19.06 7.78
C SER A 74 -12.79 17.96 7.04
N ALA A 75 -12.65 16.76 7.63
CA ALA A 75 -12.04 15.62 6.96
C ALA A 75 -12.88 15.13 5.76
N ALA A 76 -14.21 15.11 5.87
CA ALA A 76 -15.08 14.78 4.76
C ALA A 76 -15.00 15.80 3.60
N GLU A 77 -14.87 17.09 3.90
CA GLU A 77 -14.70 18.13 2.88
C GLU A 77 -13.30 18.04 2.23
N LEU A 78 -12.25 17.78 3.01
CA LEU A 78 -10.90 17.54 2.51
C LEU A 78 -10.88 16.35 1.54
N HIS A 79 -11.43 15.21 1.95
CA HIS A 79 -11.52 14.00 1.13
C HIS A 79 -12.33 14.22 -0.15
N LYS A 80 -13.51 14.80 -0.04
CA LYS A 80 -14.33 15.13 -1.21
C LYS A 80 -13.57 16.01 -2.20
N HIS A 81 -12.89 17.05 -1.73
CA HIS A 81 -12.10 17.92 -2.58
C HIS A 81 -10.95 17.15 -3.25
N TRP A 82 -10.27 16.25 -2.53
CA TRP A 82 -9.25 15.39 -3.09
C TRP A 82 -9.78 14.55 -4.26
N LEU A 83 -10.89 13.85 -4.09
CA LEU A 83 -11.52 13.03 -5.12
C LEU A 83 -11.92 13.83 -6.38
N GLU A 84 -12.19 15.13 -6.27
CA GLU A 84 -12.56 15.98 -7.41
C GLU A 84 -11.40 16.22 -8.39
N PHE A 85 -10.13 16.18 -7.91
CA PHE A 85 -8.97 16.45 -8.78
C PHE A 85 -7.84 15.41 -8.72
N GLU A 86 -7.91 14.41 -7.88
CA GLU A 86 -6.90 13.35 -7.71
C GLU A 86 -6.50 12.69 -9.04
N ASN A 87 -7.47 12.44 -9.93
CA ASN A 87 -7.23 11.86 -11.24
C ASN A 87 -6.27 12.71 -12.11
N ASN A 88 -6.29 14.03 -11.96
CA ASN A 88 -5.33 14.91 -12.64
C ASN A 88 -3.95 14.82 -12.00
N VAL A 89 -3.89 14.67 -10.66
CA VAL A 89 -2.64 14.47 -9.92
C VAL A 89 -2.03 13.13 -10.31
N ARG A 90 -2.81 12.06 -10.28
CA ARG A 90 -2.38 10.72 -10.66
C ARG A 90 -1.81 10.66 -12.07
N GLY A 91 -2.44 11.37 -13.03
CA GLY A 91 -1.96 11.43 -14.42
C GLY A 91 -0.67 12.22 -14.62
N LEU A 92 -0.47 13.31 -13.91
CA LEU A 92 0.66 14.23 -14.10
C LEU A 92 1.79 14.02 -13.09
N TYR A 93 1.45 13.65 -11.87
CA TYR A 93 2.33 13.58 -10.69
C TYR A 93 2.12 12.26 -9.90
N PRO A 94 2.24 11.10 -10.53
CA PRO A 94 1.84 9.83 -9.94
C PRO A 94 2.58 9.48 -8.64
N LEU A 95 3.85 9.88 -8.48
CA LEU A 95 4.59 9.69 -7.22
C LEU A 95 4.03 10.55 -6.09
N GLN A 96 3.66 11.79 -6.40
CA GLN A 96 3.06 12.70 -5.43
C GLN A 96 1.62 12.33 -5.11
N TYR A 97 0.92 11.69 -6.04
CA TYR A 97 -0.40 11.11 -5.78
C TYR A 97 -0.33 10.11 -4.62
N THR A 98 0.57 9.14 -4.69
CA THR A 98 0.73 8.15 -3.62
C THR A 98 1.17 8.76 -2.28
N ASP A 99 2.01 9.81 -2.34
CA ASP A 99 2.42 10.54 -1.13
C ASP A 99 1.25 11.25 -0.45
N VAL A 100 0.29 11.78 -1.22
CA VAL A 100 -0.93 12.42 -0.68
C VAL A 100 -1.87 11.37 -0.10
N GLU A 101 -2.19 10.31 -0.87
CA GLU A 101 -3.05 9.19 -0.46
C GLU A 101 -2.61 8.58 0.88
N LYS A 102 -1.30 8.39 1.06
CA LYS A 102 -0.71 7.83 2.28
C LYS A 102 -1.18 8.53 3.56
N TYR A 103 -1.49 9.81 3.49
CA TYR A 103 -1.84 10.61 4.66
C TYR A 103 -3.30 11.10 4.63
N GLU A 104 -3.86 11.34 3.45
CA GLU A 104 -5.21 11.85 3.29
C GLU A 104 -6.25 10.78 3.67
N THR A 105 -6.14 9.61 3.09
CA THR A 105 -7.04 8.49 3.33
C THR A 105 -7.12 8.10 4.82
N PRO A 106 -6.01 7.94 5.57
CA PRO A 106 -6.08 7.70 7.01
C PRO A 106 -6.77 8.82 7.81
N ILE A 107 -6.60 10.09 7.44
CA ILE A 107 -7.30 11.19 8.11
C ILE A 107 -8.82 11.03 7.97
N PHE A 108 -9.28 10.75 6.76
CA PHE A 108 -10.71 10.57 6.48
C PHE A 108 -11.31 9.42 7.27
N TYR A 109 -10.71 8.21 7.20
CA TYR A 109 -11.26 7.05 7.88
C TYR A 109 -11.12 7.14 9.40
N GLU A 110 -10.01 7.63 9.93
CA GLU A 110 -9.84 7.82 11.37
C GLU A 110 -10.82 8.84 11.95
N SER A 111 -11.18 9.88 11.18
CA SER A 111 -12.17 10.88 11.61
C SER A 111 -13.57 10.27 11.85
N LYS A 112 -13.90 9.15 11.19
CA LYS A 112 -15.18 8.43 11.33
C LYS A 112 -15.27 7.61 12.61
N ASN A 113 -14.16 7.30 13.26
CA ASN A 113 -14.14 6.50 14.48
C ASN A 113 -14.93 7.18 15.63
N ASP A 114 -15.53 6.35 16.46
CA ASP A 114 -16.25 6.85 17.64
C ASP A 114 -15.32 7.52 18.66
N SER A 115 -14.05 7.09 18.73
CA SER A 115 -13.01 7.64 19.57
C SER A 115 -11.75 7.88 18.75
N PRO A 116 -11.71 8.95 17.91
CA PRO A 116 -10.59 9.16 17.01
C PRO A 116 -9.28 9.41 17.76
N ASN A 117 -8.20 8.83 17.24
CA ASN A 117 -6.86 9.02 17.78
C ASN A 117 -6.28 10.36 17.29
N PHE A 118 -6.37 11.39 18.10
CA PHE A 118 -5.92 12.74 17.73
C PHE A 118 -4.39 12.85 17.53
N ASP A 119 -3.59 11.99 18.14
CA ASP A 119 -2.13 12.01 17.94
C ASP A 119 -1.81 11.45 16.54
N THR A 120 -2.39 10.31 16.17
CA THR A 120 -2.27 9.74 14.80
C THR A 120 -2.79 10.69 13.74
N LEU A 121 -3.94 11.34 13.99
CA LEU A 121 -4.50 12.35 13.09
C LEU A 121 -3.57 13.55 12.90
N ASN A 122 -2.92 14.01 13.97
CA ASN A 122 -1.95 15.11 13.91
C ASN A 122 -0.72 14.75 13.08
N ASP A 123 -0.22 13.53 13.22
CA ASP A 123 0.92 13.04 12.46
C ASP A 123 0.57 12.93 10.97
N ASN A 124 -0.58 12.36 10.65
CA ASN A 124 -1.07 12.29 9.27
C ASN A 124 -1.33 13.68 8.68
N ALA A 125 -1.92 14.60 9.43
CA ALA A 125 -2.15 16.00 8.96
C ALA A 125 -0.83 16.74 8.71
N THR A 126 0.20 16.46 9.50
CA THR A 126 1.56 16.98 9.29
C THR A 126 2.21 16.37 8.05
N GLY A 127 2.06 15.06 7.87
CA GLY A 127 2.55 14.34 6.69
C GLY A 127 1.87 14.83 5.41
N LEU A 128 0.55 14.99 5.44
CA LEU A 128 -0.23 15.51 4.30
C LEU A 128 0.21 16.93 3.90
N ASP A 129 0.47 17.79 4.85
CA ASP A 129 0.98 19.15 4.56
C ASP A 129 2.30 19.11 3.80
N GLY A 130 3.23 18.24 4.21
CA GLY A 130 4.50 18.00 3.52
C GLY A 130 4.32 17.41 2.11
N ALA A 131 3.39 16.46 1.95
CA ALA A 131 3.06 15.85 0.67
C ALA A 131 2.47 16.88 -0.31
N LEU A 132 1.54 17.72 0.15
CA LEU A 132 0.96 18.80 -0.64
C LEU A 132 2.01 19.86 -1.03
N ASP A 133 2.95 20.17 -0.14
CA ASP A 133 4.08 21.07 -0.46
C ASP A 133 4.99 20.49 -1.53
N THR A 134 5.19 19.17 -1.52
CA THR A 134 5.98 18.45 -2.52
C THR A 134 5.25 18.46 -3.86
N LEU A 135 3.95 18.16 -3.86
CA LEU A 135 3.11 18.19 -5.05
C LEU A 135 3.07 19.59 -5.68
N ALA A 136 2.94 20.64 -4.88
CA ALA A 136 2.95 22.02 -5.39
C ALA A 136 4.23 22.39 -6.15
N LYS A 137 5.36 21.75 -5.82
CA LYS A 137 6.69 21.99 -6.43
C LYS A 137 7.04 20.95 -7.49
N ALA A 138 6.23 19.90 -7.64
CA ALA A 138 6.49 18.79 -8.57
C ALA A 138 6.50 19.25 -10.03
N LYS A 139 7.23 18.51 -10.86
CA LYS A 139 7.23 18.64 -12.30
C LYS A 139 6.50 17.45 -12.92
N GLU A 140 5.83 17.67 -14.04
CA GLU A 140 5.16 16.60 -14.78
C GLU A 140 6.13 15.44 -15.06
N THR A 141 5.67 14.22 -14.80
CA THR A 141 6.49 13.02 -15.01
C THR A 141 6.59 12.69 -16.50
N LYS A 142 7.82 12.59 -16.99
CA LYS A 142 8.16 12.17 -18.36
C LYS A 142 9.10 10.95 -18.36
N ALA A 143 9.18 10.22 -17.25
CA ALA A 143 10.07 9.07 -17.09
C ALA A 143 9.66 7.91 -18.00
N LYS A 144 10.64 7.10 -18.45
CA LYS A 144 10.36 5.83 -19.15
C LYS A 144 9.75 4.84 -18.17
N THR A 145 8.91 3.92 -18.69
CA THR A 145 8.20 2.92 -17.86
C THR A 145 9.13 2.11 -16.96
N SER A 146 10.31 1.69 -17.45
CA SER A 146 11.29 0.94 -16.63
C SER A 146 11.84 1.77 -15.46
N GLU A 147 12.20 3.03 -15.67
CA GLU A 147 12.70 3.92 -14.61
C GLU A 147 11.60 4.21 -13.56
N VAL A 148 10.36 4.20 -13.99
CA VAL A 148 9.20 4.40 -13.13
C VAL A 148 8.96 3.15 -12.27
N LEU A 149 9.04 1.96 -12.85
CA LEU A 149 8.91 0.70 -12.14
C LEU A 149 10.06 0.48 -11.14
N ASP A 150 11.28 0.84 -11.49
CA ASP A 150 12.42 0.75 -10.56
C ASP A 150 12.17 1.61 -9.30
N LYS A 151 11.70 2.85 -9.49
CA LYS A 151 11.33 3.73 -8.35
C LYS A 151 10.13 3.20 -7.55
N ALA A 152 9.18 2.58 -8.23
CA ALA A 152 8.05 1.95 -7.58
C ALA A 152 8.50 0.84 -6.62
N VAL A 153 9.42 -0.01 -7.09
CA VAL A 153 10.03 -1.07 -6.26
C VAL A 153 10.78 -0.48 -5.08
N ASP A 154 11.60 0.56 -5.30
CA ASP A 154 12.34 1.23 -4.23
C ASP A 154 11.41 1.80 -3.14
N ASN A 155 10.31 2.45 -3.54
CA ASN A 155 9.32 3.00 -2.62
C ASN A 155 8.59 1.90 -1.83
N TYR A 156 8.19 0.84 -2.52
CA TYR A 156 7.54 -0.31 -1.88
C TYR A 156 8.50 -1.03 -0.93
N TYR A 157 9.77 -1.21 -1.32
CA TYR A 157 10.79 -1.79 -0.45
C TYR A 157 10.97 -0.97 0.83
N LYS A 158 10.97 0.35 0.72
CA LYS A 158 11.01 1.21 1.92
C LYS A 158 9.79 0.99 2.81
N TYR A 159 8.59 0.93 2.25
CA TYR A 159 7.36 0.63 2.98
C TYR A 159 7.47 -0.71 3.72
N VAL A 160 7.91 -1.77 3.03
CA VAL A 160 8.12 -3.09 3.63
C VAL A 160 9.11 -3.01 4.80
N THR A 161 10.23 -2.31 4.62
CA THR A 161 11.24 -2.15 5.67
C THR A 161 10.64 -1.46 6.89
N ASP A 162 9.90 -0.36 6.70
CA ASP A 162 9.25 0.38 7.77
C ASP A 162 8.21 -0.52 8.51
N GLN A 163 7.39 -1.31 7.77
CA GLN A 163 6.42 -2.24 8.37
C GLN A 163 7.11 -3.35 9.16
N VAL A 164 8.20 -3.92 8.67
CA VAL A 164 8.95 -4.99 9.35
C VAL A 164 9.63 -4.49 10.63
N ASP A 165 10.17 -3.26 10.62
CA ASP A 165 10.73 -2.66 11.82
C ASP A 165 9.66 -2.49 12.91
N GLU A 166 8.46 -2.02 12.54
CA GLU A 166 7.31 -1.91 13.44
C GLU A 166 6.79 -3.28 13.86
N PHE A 167 6.73 -4.26 12.95
CA PHE A 167 6.35 -5.65 13.24
C PHE A 167 7.19 -6.24 14.37
N VAL A 168 8.52 -6.14 14.27
CA VAL A 168 9.41 -6.64 15.32
C VAL A 168 9.17 -5.92 16.66
N ALA A 169 9.00 -4.60 16.63
CA ALA A 169 8.75 -3.82 17.84
C ALA A 169 7.42 -4.22 18.53
N GLN A 170 6.34 -4.36 17.75
CA GLN A 170 5.04 -4.77 18.27
C GLN A 170 5.04 -6.26 18.72
N THR A 171 5.73 -7.14 17.99
CA THR A 171 5.92 -8.53 18.39
C THR A 171 6.67 -8.64 19.73
N GLU A 172 7.67 -7.80 19.97
CA GLU A 172 8.36 -7.77 21.26
C GLU A 172 7.44 -7.33 22.40
N ILE A 173 6.56 -6.35 22.18
CA ILE A 173 5.54 -5.93 23.16
C ILE A 173 4.58 -7.08 23.47
N PHE A 174 4.05 -7.73 22.42
CA PHE A 174 3.12 -8.86 22.52
C PHE A 174 3.77 -10.04 23.26
N THR A 175 4.94 -10.49 22.84
CA THR A 175 5.63 -11.64 23.42
C THR A 175 6.04 -11.39 24.87
N ASN A 176 6.37 -10.16 25.25
CA ASN A 176 6.60 -9.78 26.66
C ASN A 176 5.31 -9.84 27.48
N ALA A 177 4.15 -9.47 26.90
CA ALA A 177 2.87 -9.63 27.58
C ALA A 177 2.53 -11.10 27.80
N VAL A 178 2.74 -11.97 26.79
CA VAL A 178 2.58 -13.43 26.92
C VAL A 178 3.44 -13.99 28.04
N LYS A 179 4.74 -13.67 28.05
CA LYS A 179 5.69 -14.14 29.09
C LYS A 179 5.40 -13.59 30.49
N SER A 180 4.67 -12.48 30.60
CA SER A 180 4.24 -11.98 31.90
C SER A 180 3.09 -12.79 32.54
N GLY A 181 2.45 -13.68 31.77
CA GLY A 181 1.28 -14.44 32.20
C GLY A 181 -0.01 -13.61 32.26
N ASP A 182 0.02 -12.35 31.80
CA ASP A 182 -1.14 -11.45 31.82
C ASP A 182 -1.94 -11.65 30.52
N ILE A 183 -2.99 -12.48 30.59
CA ILE A 183 -3.85 -12.84 29.45
C ILE A 183 -4.51 -11.61 28.84
N GLU A 184 -5.04 -10.70 29.64
CA GLU A 184 -5.76 -9.53 29.14
C GLU A 184 -4.80 -8.56 28.44
N LYS A 185 -3.61 -8.37 28.98
CA LYS A 185 -2.57 -7.58 28.33
C LYS A 185 -2.08 -8.23 27.03
N ALA A 186 -1.89 -9.56 27.02
CA ALA A 186 -1.50 -10.27 25.82
C ALA A 186 -2.56 -10.14 24.71
N LYS A 187 -3.85 -10.30 25.05
CA LYS A 187 -4.95 -10.08 24.11
C LYS A 187 -4.97 -8.65 23.55
N ALA A 188 -4.79 -7.65 24.42
CA ALA A 188 -4.80 -6.25 24.03
C ALA A 188 -3.63 -5.86 23.10
N THR A 189 -2.56 -6.66 23.06
CA THR A 189 -1.37 -6.40 22.22
C THR A 189 -1.25 -7.36 21.04
N TYR A 190 -2.21 -8.26 20.83
CA TYR A 190 -2.16 -9.31 19.80
C TYR A 190 -2.31 -8.75 18.37
N VAL A 191 -3.31 -7.93 18.13
CA VAL A 191 -3.65 -7.41 16.79
C VAL A 191 -2.54 -6.52 16.22
N SER A 192 -1.89 -5.70 17.04
CA SER A 192 -0.91 -4.71 16.56
C SER A 192 0.23 -5.29 15.70
N PRO A 193 0.94 -6.37 16.11
CA PRO A 193 1.96 -6.97 15.26
C PRO A 193 1.34 -7.67 14.04
N ARG A 194 0.17 -8.29 14.17
CA ARG A 194 -0.55 -8.91 13.04
C ARG A 194 -0.73 -7.93 11.90
N LEU A 195 -1.31 -6.76 12.17
CA LEU A 195 -1.52 -5.70 11.17
C LEU A 195 -0.25 -5.32 10.41
N LYS A 196 0.92 -5.37 11.06
CA LYS A 196 2.19 -5.04 10.40
C LYS A 196 2.66 -6.16 9.48
N TYR A 197 2.41 -7.41 9.87
CA TYR A 197 2.71 -8.59 9.06
C TYR A 197 1.78 -8.67 7.85
N GLU A 198 0.48 -8.59 8.03
CA GLU A 198 -0.54 -8.65 6.98
C GLU A 198 -0.35 -7.59 5.88
N ARG A 199 0.16 -6.40 6.24
CA ARG A 199 0.47 -5.34 5.26
C ARG A 199 1.62 -5.68 4.32
N ILE A 200 2.52 -6.58 4.71
CA ILE A 200 3.65 -7.02 3.87
C ILE A 200 3.42 -8.39 3.24
N GLU A 201 2.33 -9.03 3.51
CA GLU A 201 1.96 -10.34 2.99
C GLU A 201 1.91 -10.42 1.44
N PRO A 202 1.69 -9.32 0.67
CA PRO A 202 1.86 -9.37 -0.78
C PRO A 202 3.21 -9.92 -1.26
N ILE A 203 4.21 -9.97 -0.39
CA ILE A 203 5.53 -10.54 -0.71
C ILE A 203 5.93 -11.70 0.22
N ALA A 204 4.96 -12.31 0.92
CA ALA A 204 5.21 -13.38 1.90
C ALA A 204 5.95 -14.58 1.29
N GLU A 205 5.68 -14.94 0.03
CA GLU A 205 6.43 -15.96 -0.69
C GLU A 205 7.95 -15.72 -0.73
N SER A 206 8.36 -14.45 -0.64
CA SER A 206 9.78 -14.07 -0.57
C SER A 206 10.42 -14.39 0.77
N PHE A 207 9.63 -14.73 1.80
CA PHE A 207 10.09 -15.02 3.16
C PHE A 207 10.43 -16.50 3.37
N GLY A 208 10.12 -17.36 2.40
CA GLY A 208 10.43 -18.78 2.43
C GLY A 208 9.87 -19.48 3.68
N ASP A 209 10.73 -20.18 4.40
CA ASP A 209 10.33 -20.92 5.62
C ASP A 209 9.94 -20.03 6.82
N LEU A 210 10.11 -18.70 6.75
CA LEU A 210 9.75 -17.80 7.87
C LEU A 210 8.26 -17.55 7.91
N ASP A 211 7.61 -17.48 6.77
CA ASP A 211 6.18 -17.26 6.69
C ASP A 211 5.40 -18.33 7.49
N PRO A 212 5.49 -19.64 7.21
CA PRO A 212 4.76 -20.63 8.00
C PRO A 212 5.22 -20.73 9.46
N LYS A 213 6.43 -20.28 9.83
CA LYS A 213 6.87 -20.23 11.23
C LYS A 213 6.23 -19.10 12.01
N ILE A 214 5.84 -18.03 11.34
CA ILE A 214 5.23 -16.83 11.92
C ILE A 214 3.71 -16.97 11.94
N ASP A 215 3.11 -17.47 10.85
CA ASP A 215 1.70 -17.28 10.55
C ASP A 215 0.90 -18.54 10.21
N ALA A 216 1.50 -19.74 10.22
CA ALA A 216 0.76 -20.95 9.92
C ALA A 216 -0.43 -21.17 10.86
N ARG A 217 -1.60 -21.44 10.29
CA ARG A 217 -2.80 -21.88 11.01
C ARG A 217 -2.67 -23.38 11.37
N ILE A 218 -3.49 -23.85 12.30
CA ILE A 218 -3.46 -25.28 12.70
C ILE A 218 -3.71 -26.22 11.51
N ASN A 219 -4.49 -25.80 10.52
CA ASN A 219 -4.81 -26.60 9.34
C ASN A 219 -3.67 -26.63 8.30
N ASP A 220 -2.68 -25.75 8.42
CA ASP A 220 -1.54 -25.66 7.51
C ASP A 220 -0.37 -26.56 7.95
N VAL A 221 -0.45 -27.15 9.14
CA VAL A 221 0.60 -28.02 9.68
C VAL A 221 0.17 -29.50 9.70
N GLU A 222 1.07 -30.39 9.28
CA GLU A 222 0.81 -31.83 9.33
C GLU A 222 0.78 -32.39 10.75
N ASN A 223 1.58 -31.81 11.64
CA ASN A 223 1.70 -32.24 13.05
C ASN A 223 1.63 -31.02 13.96
N GLU A 224 0.66 -31.02 14.88
CA GLU A 224 0.46 -29.95 15.85
C GLU A 224 1.71 -29.68 16.72
N ALA A 225 2.59 -30.66 16.89
CA ALA A 225 3.83 -30.48 17.66
C ALA A 225 4.84 -29.54 16.95
N ASP A 226 4.71 -29.36 15.64
CA ASP A 226 5.57 -28.49 14.83
C ASP A 226 4.96 -27.10 14.64
N TRP A 227 3.71 -26.90 15.08
CA TRP A 227 3.00 -25.63 14.94
C TRP A 227 3.58 -24.55 15.83
N THR A 228 3.87 -23.40 15.23
CA THR A 228 4.47 -22.23 15.89
C THR A 228 3.81 -20.96 15.38
N GLY A 229 4.29 -19.78 15.79
CA GLY A 229 3.79 -18.50 15.31
C GLY A 229 2.67 -17.90 16.17
N PHE A 230 1.92 -17.00 15.56
CA PHE A 230 0.86 -16.25 16.24
C PHE A 230 -0.29 -17.14 16.68
N HIS A 231 -0.80 -18.00 15.82
CA HIS A 231 -2.05 -18.72 16.04
C HIS A 231 -1.99 -19.80 17.10
N VAL A 232 -0.80 -20.35 17.41
CA VAL A 232 -0.67 -21.22 18.59
C VAL A 232 -0.85 -20.44 19.91
N ILE A 233 -0.39 -19.19 19.96
CA ILE A 233 -0.56 -18.32 21.13
C ILE A 233 -1.98 -17.76 21.15
N GLU A 234 -2.56 -17.43 20.01
CA GLU A 234 -3.97 -17.05 19.87
C GLU A 234 -4.89 -18.10 20.48
N ARG A 235 -4.73 -19.38 20.11
CA ARG A 235 -5.49 -20.48 20.69
C ARG A 235 -5.32 -20.55 22.21
N ALA A 236 -4.11 -20.37 22.71
CA ALA A 236 -3.85 -20.36 24.16
C ALA A 236 -4.61 -19.23 24.87
N LEU A 237 -4.67 -18.04 24.28
CA LEU A 237 -5.32 -16.86 24.84
C LEU A 237 -6.85 -16.95 24.84
N TRP A 238 -7.47 -17.35 23.70
CA TRP A 238 -8.92 -17.27 23.55
C TRP A 238 -9.64 -18.58 23.82
N GLU A 239 -9.09 -19.72 23.39
CA GLU A 239 -9.71 -21.02 23.61
C GLU A 239 -9.30 -21.62 24.97
N LYS A 240 -7.98 -21.80 25.21
CA LYS A 240 -7.47 -22.47 26.41
C LYS A 240 -7.47 -21.56 27.64
N LYS A 241 -7.44 -20.25 27.44
CA LYS A 241 -7.40 -19.23 28.50
C LYS A 241 -6.29 -19.47 29.52
N SER A 242 -5.15 -19.95 29.05
CA SER A 242 -3.92 -20.20 29.80
C SER A 242 -2.70 -19.90 28.95
N LEU A 243 -1.70 -19.26 29.55
CA LEU A 243 -0.40 -19.00 28.94
C LEU A 243 0.68 -19.99 29.44
N ASP A 244 0.28 -21.06 30.13
CA ASP A 244 1.23 -22.08 30.60
C ASP A 244 2.00 -22.71 29.45
N GLY A 245 3.32 -22.61 29.48
CA GLY A 245 4.19 -23.13 28.43
C GLY A 245 4.28 -22.27 27.16
N MET A 246 3.64 -21.10 27.10
CA MET A 246 3.67 -20.23 25.92
C MET A 246 4.96 -19.40 25.80
N ASP A 247 5.80 -19.36 26.85
CA ASP A 247 7.09 -18.63 26.80
C ASP A 247 7.97 -19.09 25.64
N VAL A 248 8.01 -20.41 25.38
CA VAL A 248 8.83 -21.00 24.31
C VAL A 248 8.32 -20.52 22.92
N TYR A 249 7.01 -20.46 22.75
CA TYR A 249 6.39 -20.01 21.49
C TYR A 249 6.58 -18.50 21.31
N ALA A 250 6.46 -17.72 22.38
CA ALA A 250 6.72 -16.28 22.38
C ALA A 250 8.18 -15.96 22.02
N ASP A 251 9.15 -16.67 22.61
CA ASP A 251 10.56 -16.50 22.28
C ASP A 251 10.88 -16.90 20.83
N LYS A 252 10.24 -17.97 20.34
CA LYS A 252 10.39 -18.41 18.95
C LYS A 252 9.81 -17.39 17.98
N LEU A 253 8.59 -16.93 18.18
CA LEU A 253 7.94 -15.92 17.35
C LEU A 253 8.79 -14.64 17.24
N LEU A 254 9.31 -14.13 18.34
CA LEU A 254 10.18 -12.95 18.33
C LEU A 254 11.51 -13.22 17.60
N THR A 255 12.02 -14.45 17.68
CA THR A 255 13.23 -14.87 16.95
C THR A 255 12.98 -14.90 15.46
N ASP A 256 11.85 -15.48 15.05
CA ASP A 256 11.47 -15.59 13.62
C ASP A 256 11.14 -14.20 13.04
N ALA A 257 10.48 -13.31 13.80
CA ALA A 257 10.25 -11.91 13.41
C ALA A 257 11.57 -11.13 13.19
N LYS A 258 12.56 -11.31 14.07
CA LYS A 258 13.91 -10.72 13.92
C LYS A 258 14.68 -11.32 12.74
N ALA A 259 14.48 -12.59 12.45
CA ALA A 259 15.05 -13.25 11.28
C ALA A 259 14.47 -12.66 9.99
N LEU A 260 13.13 -12.47 9.94
CA LEU A 260 12.46 -11.81 8.83
C LEU A 260 13.01 -10.38 8.60
N GLN A 261 13.19 -9.60 9.66
CA GLN A 261 13.81 -8.27 9.57
C GLN A 261 15.22 -8.32 8.95
N ALA A 262 16.00 -9.35 9.29
CA ALA A 262 17.35 -9.51 8.74
C ALA A 262 17.31 -9.92 7.25
N GLU A 263 16.35 -10.75 6.84
CA GLU A 263 16.19 -11.17 5.45
C GLU A 263 15.71 -10.04 4.56
N VAL A 264 14.72 -9.26 5.00
CA VAL A 264 14.19 -8.11 4.25
C VAL A 264 15.26 -7.10 3.91
N LYS A 265 16.29 -6.90 4.75
CA LYS A 265 17.43 -6.01 4.44
C LYS A 265 18.22 -6.41 3.20
N ASN A 266 18.13 -7.67 2.78
CA ASN A 266 18.84 -8.20 1.61
C ASN A 266 17.88 -8.58 0.48
N LEU A 267 16.59 -8.37 0.67
CA LEU A 267 15.55 -8.73 -0.30
C LEU A 267 15.68 -7.90 -1.56
N LYS A 268 15.63 -8.57 -2.69
CA LYS A 268 15.55 -7.96 -4.01
C LYS A 268 14.14 -8.13 -4.54
N LEU A 269 13.38 -7.08 -4.50
CA LEU A 269 12.04 -7.05 -5.07
C LEU A 269 12.10 -6.82 -6.59
N GLU A 270 11.20 -7.47 -7.29
CA GLU A 270 10.94 -7.24 -8.71
C GLU A 270 9.48 -6.80 -8.90
N PRO A 271 9.20 -5.90 -9.85
CA PRO A 271 7.85 -5.35 -10.02
C PRO A 271 6.79 -6.42 -10.27
N LYS A 272 7.10 -7.40 -11.12
CA LYS A 272 6.13 -8.42 -11.54
C LYS A 272 5.72 -9.38 -10.42
N PRO A 273 6.65 -10.03 -9.67
CA PRO A 273 6.30 -10.83 -8.50
C PRO A 273 5.55 -10.04 -7.43
N MET A 274 5.96 -8.80 -7.16
CA MET A 274 5.32 -7.92 -6.19
C MET A 274 3.82 -7.70 -6.52
N VAL A 275 3.50 -7.46 -7.79
CA VAL A 275 2.11 -7.24 -8.23
C VAL A 275 1.33 -8.57 -8.24
N ALA A 276 1.97 -9.67 -8.64
CA ALA A 276 1.35 -10.99 -8.61
C ALA A 276 0.95 -11.36 -7.16
N GLY A 277 1.84 -11.17 -6.19
CA GLY A 277 1.54 -11.47 -4.80
C GLY A 277 0.41 -10.62 -4.23
N ALA A 278 0.34 -9.33 -4.56
CA ALA A 278 -0.81 -8.50 -4.15
C ALA A 278 -2.14 -8.96 -4.76
N MET A 279 -2.12 -9.41 -6.02
CA MET A 279 -3.29 -9.99 -6.67
C MET A 279 -3.71 -11.31 -6.02
N GLU A 280 -2.74 -12.19 -5.76
CA GLU A 280 -2.96 -13.49 -5.13
C GLU A 280 -3.49 -13.34 -3.72
N LEU A 281 -2.93 -12.43 -2.92
CA LEU A 281 -3.40 -12.12 -1.58
C LEU A 281 -4.87 -11.62 -1.59
N LEU A 282 -5.24 -10.73 -2.50
CA LEU A 282 -6.64 -10.29 -2.62
C LEU A 282 -7.58 -11.44 -2.99
N ASN A 283 -7.12 -12.39 -3.82
CA ASN A 283 -7.89 -13.59 -4.15
C ASN A 283 -7.98 -14.55 -2.96
N GLU A 284 -6.91 -14.75 -2.22
CA GLU A 284 -6.90 -15.53 -0.98
C GLU A 284 -7.83 -14.91 0.06
N ALA A 285 -7.74 -13.60 0.26
CA ALA A 285 -8.64 -12.87 1.14
C ALA A 285 -10.10 -13.06 0.77
N ALA A 286 -10.43 -13.11 -0.54
CA ALA A 286 -11.78 -13.31 -1.04
C ALA A 286 -12.31 -14.73 -0.87
N THR A 287 -11.45 -15.75 -0.86
CA THR A 287 -11.85 -17.16 -0.97
C THR A 287 -11.64 -17.95 0.31
N THR A 288 -10.55 -17.72 1.03
CA THR A 288 -10.17 -18.46 2.23
C THR A 288 -10.23 -17.58 3.49
N LYS A 289 -9.45 -16.51 3.59
CA LYS A 289 -9.43 -15.66 4.79
C LYS A 289 -10.82 -15.09 5.14
N ILE A 290 -11.66 -14.78 4.12
CA ILE A 290 -13.04 -14.32 4.31
C ILE A 290 -13.96 -15.36 4.97
N THR A 291 -13.54 -16.59 5.13
CA THR A 291 -14.33 -17.61 5.84
C THR A 291 -14.25 -17.50 7.37
N GLY A 292 -13.36 -16.67 7.89
CA GLY A 292 -13.08 -16.51 9.32
C GLY A 292 -12.16 -17.60 9.85
N GLU A 293 -11.32 -18.16 9.00
CA GLU A 293 -10.36 -19.20 9.39
C GLU A 293 -8.99 -18.65 9.82
N GLU A 294 -8.71 -17.38 9.48
CA GLU A 294 -7.44 -16.74 9.78
C GLU A 294 -7.27 -16.56 11.30
N GLU A 295 -8.21 -15.86 11.89
CA GLU A 295 -8.24 -15.60 13.32
C GLU A 295 -9.28 -16.49 14.03
N ALA A 296 -9.06 -17.80 13.92
CA ALA A 296 -10.05 -18.84 14.30
C ALA A 296 -10.50 -18.81 15.76
N TYR A 297 -9.76 -18.16 16.65
CA TYR A 297 -10.02 -18.11 18.08
C TYR A 297 -10.33 -16.71 18.59
N SER A 298 -9.64 -15.70 18.09
CA SER A 298 -9.85 -14.29 18.44
C SER A 298 -11.02 -13.67 17.70
N HIS A 299 -11.26 -14.12 16.45
CA HIS A 299 -12.22 -13.60 15.49
C HIS A 299 -11.95 -12.14 15.08
N THR A 300 -10.66 -11.75 15.05
CA THR A 300 -10.21 -10.42 14.61
C THR A 300 -9.87 -10.38 13.11
N ASP A 301 -10.40 -11.31 12.32
CA ASP A 301 -10.16 -11.49 10.88
C ASP A 301 -10.35 -10.22 10.05
N LEU A 302 -11.26 -9.31 10.44
CA LEU A 302 -11.47 -8.06 9.69
C LEU A 302 -10.31 -7.08 9.86
N ASP A 303 -9.58 -7.14 10.97
CA ASP A 303 -8.38 -6.35 11.19
C ASP A 303 -7.28 -6.78 10.20
N ASP A 304 -7.06 -8.08 10.07
CA ASP A 304 -6.09 -8.68 9.16
C ASP A 304 -6.48 -8.45 7.68
N LEU A 305 -7.74 -8.70 7.34
CA LEU A 305 -8.27 -8.48 6.00
C LEU A 305 -8.13 -7.02 5.55
N ASN A 306 -8.40 -6.06 6.44
CA ASN A 306 -8.15 -4.65 6.15
C ASN A 306 -6.66 -4.37 5.90
N ALA A 307 -5.77 -4.97 6.69
CA ALA A 307 -4.33 -4.81 6.51
C ALA A 307 -3.84 -5.42 5.18
N ASN A 308 -4.40 -6.55 4.75
CA ASN A 308 -4.15 -7.14 3.43
C ASN A 308 -4.58 -6.20 2.27
N VAL A 309 -5.76 -5.59 2.40
CA VAL A 309 -6.23 -4.59 1.42
C VAL A 309 -5.31 -3.39 1.37
N GLU A 310 -4.92 -2.84 2.54
CA GLU A 310 -3.97 -1.72 2.63
C GLU A 310 -2.62 -2.07 1.99
N GLY A 311 -2.04 -3.23 2.29
CA GLY A 311 -0.78 -3.70 1.71
C GLY A 311 -0.86 -3.86 0.19
N SER A 312 -1.94 -4.46 -0.30
CA SER A 312 -2.18 -4.62 -1.74
C SER A 312 -2.42 -3.27 -2.44
N LYS A 313 -3.08 -2.32 -1.79
CA LYS A 313 -3.24 -0.94 -2.29
C LYS A 313 -1.88 -0.24 -2.46
N VAL A 314 -0.95 -0.41 -1.52
CA VAL A 314 0.40 0.18 -1.63
C VAL A 314 1.15 -0.40 -2.84
N VAL A 315 1.02 -1.70 -3.12
CA VAL A 315 1.58 -2.31 -4.34
C VAL A 315 0.95 -1.69 -5.60
N TYR A 316 -0.38 -1.56 -5.63
CA TYR A 316 -1.08 -0.90 -6.73
C TYR A 316 -0.58 0.54 -6.92
N GLN A 317 -0.51 1.32 -5.85
CA GLN A 317 -0.03 2.71 -5.88
C GLN A 317 1.39 2.82 -6.45
N ALA A 318 2.25 1.86 -6.13
CA ALA A 318 3.61 1.82 -6.66
C ALA A 318 3.64 1.71 -8.20
N ILE A 319 2.71 0.98 -8.81
CA ILE A 319 2.67 0.76 -10.27
C ILE A 319 1.81 1.76 -11.04
N ILE A 320 1.03 2.62 -10.38
CA ILE A 320 0.16 3.61 -11.02
C ILE A 320 0.87 4.39 -12.12
N PRO A 321 2.12 4.86 -11.95
CA PRO A 321 2.81 5.60 -13.00
C PRO A 321 2.97 4.83 -14.31
N ALA A 322 3.30 3.55 -14.21
CA ALA A 322 3.45 2.67 -15.36
C ALA A 322 2.08 2.29 -15.96
N LEU A 323 1.10 2.02 -15.10
CA LEU A 323 -0.24 1.64 -15.51
C LEU A 323 -0.96 2.79 -16.22
N ASN A 324 -0.91 4.00 -15.70
CA ASN A 324 -1.50 5.18 -16.34
C ASN A 324 -0.93 5.47 -17.72
N ALA A 325 0.35 5.18 -17.94
CA ALA A 325 0.98 5.37 -19.24
C ALA A 325 0.47 4.39 -20.31
N GLN A 326 -0.08 3.24 -19.89
CA GLN A 326 -0.53 2.19 -20.79
C GLN A 326 -2.06 2.02 -20.81
N ASP A 327 -2.70 2.11 -19.66
CA ASP A 327 -4.14 1.88 -19.49
C ASP A 327 -4.68 2.69 -18.31
N LYS A 328 -4.96 3.94 -18.57
CA LYS A 328 -5.53 4.83 -17.56
C LYS A 328 -6.91 4.37 -17.09
N ASP A 329 -7.72 3.83 -17.98
CA ASP A 329 -9.08 3.37 -17.65
C ASP A 329 -9.04 2.21 -16.64
N LEU A 330 -8.05 1.31 -16.76
CA LEU A 330 -7.86 0.26 -15.77
C LEU A 330 -7.37 0.83 -14.43
N ALA A 331 -6.46 1.80 -14.44
CA ALA A 331 -6.03 2.46 -13.21
C ALA A 331 -7.21 3.12 -12.48
N ASP A 332 -8.07 3.83 -13.20
CA ASP A 332 -9.29 4.45 -12.64
C ASP A 332 -10.26 3.40 -12.05
N GLN A 333 -10.38 2.23 -12.68
CA GLN A 333 -11.23 1.14 -12.18
C GLN A 333 -10.66 0.51 -10.89
N ILE A 334 -9.36 0.26 -10.84
CA ILE A 334 -8.71 -0.32 -9.64
C ILE A 334 -8.84 0.66 -8.46
N ASP A 335 -8.60 1.93 -8.71
CA ASP A 335 -8.71 2.99 -7.70
C ASP A 335 -10.12 3.06 -7.11
N ALA A 336 -11.13 3.14 -7.98
CA ALA A 336 -12.53 3.12 -7.55
C ALA A 336 -12.90 1.84 -6.76
N ALA A 337 -12.32 0.69 -7.13
CA ALA A 337 -12.58 -0.57 -6.44
C ALA A 337 -11.91 -0.62 -5.05
N PHE A 338 -10.68 -0.10 -4.90
CA PHE A 338 -10.05 0.05 -3.57
C PHE A 338 -10.84 1.01 -2.68
N ASN A 339 -11.21 2.18 -3.18
CA ASN A 339 -12.00 3.15 -2.41
C ASN A 339 -13.33 2.55 -1.94
N LYS A 340 -14.02 1.81 -2.82
CA LYS A 340 -15.24 1.11 -2.45
C LYS A 340 -15.00 0.04 -1.37
N MET A 341 -13.92 -0.71 -1.45
CA MET A 341 -13.55 -1.73 -0.47
C MET A 341 -13.28 -1.10 0.91
N GLU A 342 -12.48 -0.03 0.94
CA GLU A 342 -12.20 0.72 2.16
C GLU A 342 -13.47 1.32 2.78
N ASP A 343 -14.35 1.90 1.97
CA ASP A 343 -15.67 2.38 2.44
C ASP A 343 -16.52 1.25 3.02
N THR A 344 -16.50 0.08 2.41
CA THR A 344 -17.24 -1.10 2.92
C THR A 344 -16.67 -1.54 4.27
N LEU A 345 -15.34 -1.70 4.39
CA LEU A 345 -14.70 -2.10 5.64
C LEU A 345 -14.88 -1.05 6.75
N ALA A 346 -14.85 0.24 6.41
CA ALA A 346 -15.05 1.33 7.37
C ALA A 346 -16.40 1.24 8.10
N ASN A 347 -17.44 0.62 7.49
CA ASN A 347 -18.74 0.41 8.16
C ASN A 347 -18.66 -0.60 9.32
N TYR A 348 -17.59 -1.38 9.39
CA TYR A 348 -17.36 -2.39 10.43
C TYR A 348 -16.33 -1.96 11.47
N LYS A 349 -15.84 -0.72 11.41
CA LYS A 349 -14.90 -0.19 12.42
C LYS A 349 -15.60 -0.06 13.79
N ASN A 350 -14.82 -0.38 14.83
CA ASN A 350 -15.21 -0.26 16.23
C ASN A 350 -14.02 0.29 17.03
N GLY A 351 -13.90 1.61 17.13
CA GLY A 351 -12.71 2.28 17.67
C GLY A 351 -11.49 2.09 16.76
N ASP A 352 -10.37 1.69 17.34
CA ASP A 352 -9.11 1.46 16.62
C ASP A 352 -9.06 0.09 15.91
N SER A 353 -10.07 -0.76 16.08
CA SER A 353 -10.17 -2.11 15.54
C SER A 353 -11.47 -2.28 14.75
N PHE A 354 -11.79 -3.50 14.39
CA PHE A 354 -13.04 -3.85 13.72
C PHE A 354 -13.97 -4.60 14.66
N VAL A 355 -15.24 -4.78 14.26
CA VAL A 355 -16.14 -5.71 14.93
C VAL A 355 -15.63 -7.14 14.73
N LEU A 356 -15.92 -8.04 15.67
CA LEU A 356 -15.53 -9.43 15.52
C LEU A 356 -16.20 -10.06 14.29
N TYR A 357 -15.45 -10.83 13.52
CA TYR A 357 -15.93 -11.53 12.33
C TYR A 357 -17.25 -12.28 12.55
N THR A 358 -17.38 -12.93 13.70
CA THR A 358 -18.58 -13.69 14.08
C THR A 358 -19.85 -12.85 14.18
N THR A 359 -19.75 -11.52 14.16
CA THR A 359 -20.91 -10.61 14.16
C THR A 359 -21.44 -10.31 12.76
N LEU A 360 -20.69 -10.66 11.72
CA LEU A 360 -21.09 -10.43 10.33
C LEU A 360 -22.19 -11.37 9.89
N THR A 361 -23.12 -10.85 9.08
CA THR A 361 -24.10 -11.66 8.38
C THR A 361 -23.49 -12.30 7.11
N LYS A 362 -24.10 -13.37 6.64
CA LYS A 362 -23.68 -14.03 5.38
C LYS A 362 -23.70 -13.10 4.17
N ASP A 363 -24.61 -12.13 4.13
CA ASP A 363 -24.71 -11.19 3.02
C ASP A 363 -23.56 -10.15 3.08
N GLN A 364 -23.16 -9.72 4.29
CA GLN A 364 -21.99 -8.85 4.49
C GLN A 364 -20.69 -9.56 4.12
N ILE A 365 -20.52 -10.81 4.55
CA ILE A 365 -19.36 -11.63 4.17
C ILE A 365 -19.29 -11.79 2.65
N ARG A 366 -20.41 -12.06 1.99
CA ARG A 366 -20.47 -12.17 0.53
C ARG A 366 -20.12 -10.86 -0.16
N GLU A 367 -20.65 -9.74 0.32
CA GLU A 367 -20.36 -8.43 -0.24
C GLU A 367 -18.85 -8.12 -0.19
N ILE A 368 -18.19 -8.39 0.93
CA ILE A 368 -16.75 -8.21 1.09
C ILE A 368 -15.97 -9.15 0.12
N SER A 369 -16.34 -10.45 0.09
CA SER A 369 -15.74 -11.44 -0.81
C SER A 369 -15.87 -11.05 -2.29
N ASP A 370 -17.06 -10.61 -2.72
CA ASP A 370 -17.30 -10.19 -4.11
C ASP A 370 -16.44 -8.97 -4.49
N GLN A 371 -16.25 -8.02 -3.58
CA GLN A 371 -15.40 -6.84 -3.80
C GLN A 371 -13.92 -7.20 -3.86
N LEU A 372 -13.43 -8.09 -2.98
CA LEU A 372 -12.05 -8.59 -3.00
C LEU A 372 -11.77 -9.36 -4.30
N SER A 373 -12.68 -10.24 -4.72
CA SER A 373 -12.59 -10.96 -5.99
C SER A 373 -12.50 -10.00 -7.18
N HIS A 374 -13.33 -8.96 -7.18
CA HIS A 374 -13.30 -7.95 -8.23
C HIS A 374 -11.97 -7.17 -8.25
N LEU A 375 -11.43 -6.81 -7.09
CA LEU A 375 -10.11 -6.18 -6.97
C LEU A 375 -8.99 -7.08 -7.53
N SER A 376 -9.00 -8.38 -7.15
CA SER A 376 -8.03 -9.35 -7.66
C SER A 376 -8.11 -9.48 -9.20
N GLU A 377 -9.31 -9.55 -9.77
CA GLU A 377 -9.53 -9.60 -11.22
C GLU A 377 -9.00 -8.35 -11.94
N LEU A 378 -9.20 -7.18 -11.37
CA LEU A 378 -8.66 -5.93 -11.93
C LEU A 378 -7.14 -5.88 -11.81
N MET A 379 -6.58 -6.26 -10.67
CA MET A 379 -5.14 -6.33 -10.44
C MET A 379 -4.46 -7.32 -11.42
N ALA A 380 -5.07 -8.45 -11.73
CA ALA A 380 -4.56 -9.41 -12.72
C ALA A 380 -4.36 -8.79 -14.11
N GLN A 381 -5.19 -7.80 -14.48
CA GLN A 381 -5.08 -7.13 -15.77
C GLN A 381 -3.88 -6.17 -15.85
N THR A 382 -3.24 -5.84 -14.73
CA THR A 382 -2.05 -4.98 -14.70
C THR A 382 -0.81 -5.68 -15.28
N GLY A 383 -0.84 -7.00 -15.46
CA GLY A 383 0.25 -7.78 -16.06
C GLY A 383 0.73 -7.27 -17.44
N LYS A 384 -0.07 -6.47 -18.13
CA LYS A 384 0.28 -5.86 -19.41
C LYS A 384 1.34 -4.74 -19.34
N ILE A 385 1.68 -4.26 -18.14
CA ILE A 385 2.72 -3.22 -17.98
C ILE A 385 4.15 -3.79 -17.91
N PHE A 386 4.31 -5.12 -17.85
CA PHE A 386 5.61 -5.80 -17.67
C PHE A 386 6.17 -6.40 -18.98
#